data_61dfcfe2883af868fd416263878c6874
#
_entry.id   61dfcfe2883af868fd416263878c6874
#
_cell.length_a   1.000
_cell.length_b   1.000
_cell.length_c   1.000
_cell.angle_alpha   90.00
_cell.angle_beta   90.00
_cell.angle_gamma   90.00
#
_symmetry.space_group_name_H-M   'P 1'
#
loop_
_entity.id
_entity.type
_entity.pdbx_description
1 polymer ?
#
loop_
_entity_poly.entity_id
_entity_poly.type
_entity_poly.pdbx_seq_one_letter_code
_entity_poly.pdbx_strand_id
1 'polypeptide(L)'
;MASVTIRSSRMAGIDYLAGGTIMGYLDKLDLDNRLESKSEYEELLQEYQFRLLKLQRKIIEKGIPLAIAYEGCDAAGKGGNIKRLTEALDPRGYEVHPIGAPTAVEKAHHWLRRFWVRLPPRGRIGIFDRTWYGRVLVERVEKFAKKEEWQRAYREINDFERTLTDDGMVLVKFWIHISKKEQLDRFKKREKDPWKNWKLTDEDWRNRDKWDDYIEALEEMFEKTDTQCAPWTIVEGNWKWWARIKALKTVVNRIETALHQ
;
A
#
# COMPACT_ATOMS: atom_id res chain seq x y z
N MET A 1 19.17 -18.23 46.89
CA MET A 1 19.47 -17.71 45.50
C MET A 1 18.16 -17.73 44.73
N ALA A 2 17.52 -16.58 44.58
CA ALA A 2 16.24 -16.46 43.93
C ALA A 2 16.46 -16.10 42.46
N SER A 3 16.01 -16.98 41.58
CA SER A 3 16.02 -16.78 40.11
C SER A 3 14.95 -15.77 39.74
N VAL A 4 15.35 -14.61 39.22
CA VAL A 4 14.47 -13.60 38.69
C VAL A 4 14.15 -13.98 37.24
N THR A 5 12.94 -14.46 37.01
CA THR A 5 12.42 -14.68 35.65
C THR A 5 11.98 -13.35 35.08
N ILE A 6 12.74 -12.82 34.15
CA ILE A 6 12.37 -11.62 33.37
C ILE A 6 11.29 -12.04 32.37
N ARG A 7 10.06 -11.62 32.59
CA ARG A 7 8.99 -11.70 31.59
C ARG A 7 9.26 -10.70 30.49
N SER A 8 9.55 -11.19 29.28
CA SER A 8 9.61 -10.35 28.09
C SER A 8 8.20 -9.87 27.75
N SER A 9 7.97 -8.57 27.87
CA SER A 9 6.79 -7.91 27.30
C SER A 9 6.99 -7.78 25.79
N ARG A 10 6.24 -8.57 25.01
CA ARG A 10 6.12 -8.36 23.56
C ARG A 10 5.35 -7.05 23.33
N MET A 11 6.05 -6.00 22.93
CA MET A 11 5.45 -4.92 22.13
C MET A 11 5.43 -5.39 20.68
N ALA A 12 4.30 -5.18 19.99
CA ALA A 12 4.06 -5.68 18.65
C ALA A 12 5.12 -5.16 17.66
N GLY A 13 5.83 -6.07 17.00
CA GLY A 13 6.53 -5.81 15.75
C GLY A 13 8.01 -5.44 15.78
N ILE A 14 8.66 -5.35 16.94
CA ILE A 14 10.08 -4.99 17.05
C ILE A 14 10.90 -6.18 17.56
N ASP A 15 11.70 -6.78 16.68
CA ASP A 15 12.69 -7.80 17.04
C ASP A 15 14.04 -7.11 17.28
N TYR A 16 14.65 -7.36 18.45
CA TYR A 16 15.99 -6.86 18.75
C TYR A 16 17.03 -7.91 18.38
N LEU A 17 18.05 -7.50 17.60
CA LEU A 17 19.27 -8.27 17.47
C LEU A 17 20.14 -8.11 18.73
N ALA A 18 20.90 -9.15 19.07
CA ALA A 18 21.91 -9.09 20.13
C ALA A 18 22.97 -8.02 19.78
N GLY A 19 22.78 -6.79 20.29
CA GLY A 19 23.60 -5.63 19.99
C GLY A 19 22.84 -4.30 19.90
N GLY A 20 21.53 -4.29 20.13
CA GLY A 20 20.75 -3.05 20.30
C GLY A 20 20.34 -2.32 19.02
N THR A 21 20.52 -2.89 17.83
CA THR A 21 19.99 -2.32 16.60
C THR A 21 18.55 -2.79 16.39
N ILE A 22 17.62 -1.85 16.33
CA ILE A 22 16.21 -2.13 16.00
C ILE A 22 16.15 -2.47 14.51
N MET A 23 15.71 -3.69 14.14
CA MET A 23 15.43 -4.04 12.75
C MET A 23 14.16 -3.32 12.28
N GLY A 24 14.29 -2.46 11.26
CA GLY A 24 13.17 -1.81 10.60
C GLY A 24 12.25 -2.80 9.85
N TYR A 25 11.11 -2.34 9.42
CA TYR A 25 10.17 -3.11 8.58
C TYR A 25 10.81 -3.49 7.24
N LEU A 26 11.62 -2.59 6.68
CA LEU A 26 12.27 -2.78 5.38
C LEU A 26 13.46 -3.73 5.44
N ASP A 27 14.15 -3.83 6.58
CA ASP A 27 15.29 -4.72 6.77
C ASP A 27 14.90 -6.21 6.68
N LYS A 28 13.61 -6.51 6.87
CA LYS A 28 13.04 -7.86 6.80
C LYS A 28 12.67 -8.28 5.38
N LEU A 29 12.81 -7.39 4.39
CA LEU A 29 12.40 -7.66 3.02
C LEU A 29 13.48 -8.37 2.23
N ASP A 30 13.11 -9.47 1.61
CA ASP A 30 13.93 -10.12 0.58
C ASP A 30 13.51 -9.60 -0.80
N LEU A 31 14.23 -8.60 -1.31
CA LEU A 31 13.97 -7.98 -2.60
C LEU A 31 14.34 -8.87 -3.81
N ASP A 32 14.96 -10.03 -3.57
CA ASP A 32 15.28 -11.03 -4.58
C ASP A 32 14.15 -12.05 -4.81
N ASN A 33 13.08 -11.98 -4.01
CA ASN A 33 11.88 -12.78 -4.19
C ASN A 33 11.34 -12.65 -5.62
N ARG A 34 11.25 -13.79 -6.32
CA ARG A 34 10.84 -13.87 -7.72
C ARG A 34 10.10 -15.18 -8.02
N LEU A 35 9.38 -15.20 -9.12
CA LEU A 35 8.87 -16.42 -9.73
C LEU A 35 9.92 -16.98 -10.68
N GLU A 36 9.96 -18.29 -10.81
CA GLU A 36 11.00 -18.98 -11.57
C GLU A 36 10.82 -18.84 -13.08
N SER A 37 9.57 -18.76 -13.55
CA SER A 37 9.28 -18.72 -14.97
C SER A 37 8.09 -17.83 -15.34
N LYS A 38 8.01 -17.50 -16.64
CA LYS A 38 6.85 -16.79 -17.21
C LYS A 38 5.61 -17.66 -17.18
N SER A 39 5.73 -18.97 -17.39
CA SER A 39 4.60 -19.91 -17.33
C SER A 39 3.98 -19.92 -15.95
N GLU A 40 4.79 -20.06 -14.89
CA GLU A 40 4.34 -20.00 -13.51
C GLU A 40 3.59 -18.69 -13.22
N TYR A 41 4.15 -17.55 -13.68
CA TYR A 41 3.48 -16.27 -13.52
C TYR A 41 2.12 -16.22 -14.23
N GLU A 42 2.03 -16.70 -15.46
CA GLU A 42 0.78 -16.68 -16.26
C GLU A 42 -0.29 -17.59 -15.64
N GLU A 43 0.08 -18.76 -15.15
CA GLU A 43 -0.81 -19.70 -14.47
C GLU A 43 -1.35 -19.10 -13.17
N LEU A 44 -0.49 -18.59 -12.29
CA LEU A 44 -0.89 -17.95 -11.03
C LEU A 44 -1.72 -16.69 -11.28
N LEU A 45 -1.37 -15.90 -12.31
CA LEU A 45 -2.12 -14.70 -12.66
C LEU A 45 -3.56 -15.07 -13.04
N GLN A 46 -3.73 -16.05 -13.92
CA GLN A 46 -5.04 -16.51 -14.35
C GLN A 46 -5.85 -17.08 -13.19
N GLU A 47 -5.23 -17.90 -12.33
CA GLU A 47 -5.88 -18.47 -11.15
C GLU A 47 -6.42 -17.39 -10.22
N TYR A 48 -5.55 -16.45 -9.79
CA TYR A 48 -5.95 -15.42 -8.84
C TYR A 48 -6.92 -14.39 -9.43
N GLN A 49 -6.80 -14.07 -10.72
CA GLN A 49 -7.77 -13.21 -11.41
C GLN A 49 -9.15 -13.85 -11.47
N PHE A 50 -9.23 -15.17 -11.76
CA PHE A 50 -10.50 -15.88 -11.77
C PHE A 50 -11.13 -16.00 -10.38
N ARG A 51 -10.32 -16.29 -9.36
CA ARG A 51 -10.78 -16.28 -7.95
C ARG A 51 -11.32 -14.90 -7.56
N LEU A 52 -10.59 -13.83 -7.89
CA LEU A 52 -10.98 -12.48 -7.57
C LEU A 52 -12.28 -12.07 -8.27
N LEU A 53 -12.49 -12.46 -9.53
CA LEU A 53 -13.77 -12.26 -10.24
C LEU A 53 -14.95 -12.94 -9.52
N LYS A 54 -14.75 -14.20 -9.07
CA LYS A 54 -15.80 -14.89 -8.28
C LYS A 54 -16.08 -14.19 -6.95
N LEU A 55 -15.03 -13.70 -6.30
CA LEU A 55 -15.14 -12.97 -5.03
C LEU A 55 -15.80 -11.60 -5.22
N GLN A 56 -15.55 -10.90 -6.32
CA GLN A 56 -16.25 -9.67 -6.65
C GLN A 56 -17.78 -9.88 -6.67
N ARG A 57 -18.23 -10.96 -7.28
CA ARG A 57 -19.68 -11.29 -7.27
C ARG A 57 -20.23 -11.52 -5.86
N LYS A 58 -19.46 -12.23 -5.01
CA LYS A 58 -19.86 -12.48 -3.62
C LYS A 58 -19.93 -11.22 -2.78
N ILE A 59 -18.96 -10.29 -2.91
CA ILE A 59 -18.99 -9.03 -2.18
C ILE A 59 -20.14 -8.12 -2.64
N ILE A 60 -20.49 -8.16 -3.93
CA ILE A 60 -21.68 -7.46 -4.46
C ILE A 60 -22.95 -8.04 -3.81
N GLU A 61 -23.11 -9.35 -3.83
CA GLU A 61 -24.26 -10.06 -3.26
C GLU A 61 -24.42 -9.81 -1.76
N LYS A 62 -23.31 -9.86 -1.02
CA LYS A 62 -23.31 -9.64 0.44
C LYS A 62 -23.25 -8.16 0.86
N GLY A 63 -23.12 -7.25 -0.08
CA GLY A 63 -23.02 -5.83 0.21
C GLY A 63 -21.74 -5.42 0.97
N ILE A 64 -20.63 -6.16 0.82
CA ILE A 64 -19.37 -5.87 1.51
C ILE A 64 -18.57 -4.83 0.72
N PRO A 65 -18.26 -3.64 1.28
CA PRO A 65 -17.38 -2.68 0.62
C PRO A 65 -15.92 -3.09 0.78
N LEU A 66 -15.13 -2.91 -0.29
CA LEU A 66 -13.69 -3.19 -0.29
C LEU A 66 -12.92 -1.95 -0.70
N ALA A 67 -12.00 -1.48 0.13
CA ALA A 67 -11.04 -0.43 -0.21
C ALA A 67 -9.62 -1.01 -0.30
N ILE A 68 -8.93 -0.71 -1.40
CA ILE A 68 -7.54 -1.15 -1.62
C ILE A 68 -6.66 0.10 -1.76
N ALA A 69 -5.76 0.29 -0.81
CA ALA A 69 -4.87 1.43 -0.72
C ALA A 69 -3.47 1.04 -1.24
N TYR A 70 -3.04 1.67 -2.34
CA TYR A 70 -1.71 1.46 -2.93
C TYR A 70 -0.80 2.64 -2.63
N GLU A 71 0.27 2.36 -1.89
CA GLU A 71 1.43 3.22 -1.72
C GLU A 71 2.71 2.52 -2.21
N GLY A 72 3.79 3.25 -2.36
CA GLY A 72 5.07 2.67 -2.77
C GLY A 72 5.98 3.69 -3.44
N CYS A 73 7.25 3.33 -3.56
CA CYS A 73 8.27 4.15 -4.22
C CYS A 73 7.85 4.56 -5.63
N ASP A 74 8.37 5.68 -6.11
CA ASP A 74 8.19 6.06 -7.49
C ASP A 74 8.79 4.98 -8.40
N ALA A 75 8.12 4.69 -9.49
CA ALA A 75 8.41 3.57 -10.38
C ALA A 75 8.30 2.15 -9.78
N ALA A 76 7.86 1.96 -8.53
CA ALA A 76 7.72 0.64 -7.91
C ALA A 76 6.74 -0.28 -8.67
N GLY A 77 5.77 0.28 -9.39
CA GLY A 77 4.87 -0.51 -10.22
C GLY A 77 3.42 -0.54 -9.74
N LYS A 78 2.99 0.44 -8.92
CA LYS A 78 1.60 0.60 -8.44
C LYS A 78 0.58 0.42 -9.56
N GLY A 79 0.60 1.28 -10.58
CA GLY A 79 -0.35 1.20 -11.70
C GLY A 79 -0.28 -0.11 -12.50
N GLY A 80 0.90 -0.78 -12.55
CA GLY A 80 1.03 -2.11 -13.17
C GLY A 80 0.39 -3.22 -12.32
N ASN A 81 0.41 -3.08 -11.01
CA ASN A 81 -0.29 -3.94 -10.05
C ASN A 81 -1.81 -3.75 -10.17
N ILE A 82 -2.28 -2.50 -10.10
CA ILE A 82 -3.69 -2.14 -10.24
C ILE A 82 -4.25 -2.70 -11.56
N LYS A 83 -3.53 -2.51 -12.68
CA LYS A 83 -3.94 -3.06 -13.98
C LYS A 83 -4.18 -4.57 -13.90
N ARG A 84 -3.27 -5.35 -13.31
CA ARG A 84 -3.41 -6.82 -13.23
C ARG A 84 -4.53 -7.25 -12.27
N LEU A 85 -4.74 -6.47 -11.22
CA LEU A 85 -5.84 -6.70 -10.28
C LEU A 85 -7.20 -6.46 -10.92
N THR A 86 -7.33 -5.45 -11.78
CA THR A 86 -8.62 -5.06 -12.37
C THR A 86 -8.92 -5.72 -13.72
N GLU A 87 -7.92 -6.31 -14.37
CA GLU A 87 -7.98 -6.78 -15.76
C GLU A 87 -9.09 -7.81 -16.02
N ALA A 88 -9.42 -8.63 -15.02
CA ALA A 88 -10.47 -9.64 -15.12
C ALA A 88 -11.76 -9.29 -14.37
N LEU A 89 -11.80 -8.14 -13.68
CA LEU A 89 -12.97 -7.71 -12.91
C LEU A 89 -14.06 -7.11 -13.82
N ASP A 90 -15.32 -7.24 -13.40
CA ASP A 90 -16.42 -6.47 -14.01
C ASP A 90 -16.19 -4.97 -13.71
N PRO A 91 -16.03 -4.13 -14.76
CA PRO A 91 -15.73 -2.70 -14.59
C PRO A 91 -16.83 -1.94 -13.84
N ARG A 92 -18.05 -2.44 -13.81
CA ARG A 92 -19.15 -1.84 -13.06
C ARG A 92 -19.02 -2.04 -11.55
N GLY A 93 -18.17 -2.98 -11.11
CA GLY A 93 -17.99 -3.37 -9.72
C GLY A 93 -16.84 -2.67 -9.01
N TYR A 94 -16.03 -1.88 -9.69
CA TYR A 94 -14.90 -1.17 -9.08
C TYR A 94 -14.73 0.24 -9.61
N GLU A 95 -13.97 1.05 -8.87
CA GLU A 95 -13.51 2.37 -9.28
C GLU A 95 -12.05 2.56 -8.86
N VAL A 96 -11.23 3.16 -9.76
CA VAL A 96 -9.84 3.50 -9.48
C VAL A 96 -9.74 5.01 -9.27
N HIS A 97 -9.23 5.41 -8.12
CA HIS A 97 -9.03 6.80 -7.73
C HIS A 97 -7.55 7.17 -7.80
N PRO A 98 -7.07 7.82 -8.85
CA PRO A 98 -5.72 8.40 -8.88
C PRO A 98 -5.71 9.65 -7.99
N ILE A 99 -4.88 9.61 -6.93
CA ILE A 99 -4.81 10.71 -5.97
C ILE A 99 -3.58 11.57 -6.29
N GLY A 100 -3.83 12.79 -6.74
CA GLY A 100 -2.82 13.82 -6.95
C GLY A 100 -2.81 14.87 -5.82
N ALA A 101 -2.16 16.01 -6.06
CA ALA A 101 -2.19 17.15 -5.16
C ALA A 101 -3.64 17.62 -4.90
N PRO A 102 -3.97 18.06 -3.68
CA PRO A 102 -5.32 18.52 -3.36
C PRO A 102 -5.68 19.79 -4.13
N THR A 103 -6.90 19.82 -4.69
CA THR A 103 -7.48 21.00 -5.34
C THR A 103 -7.76 22.11 -4.33
N ALA A 104 -8.04 23.35 -4.80
CA ALA A 104 -8.40 24.46 -3.92
C ALA A 104 -9.65 24.15 -3.07
N VAL A 105 -10.65 23.46 -3.66
CA VAL A 105 -11.86 23.03 -2.94
C VAL A 105 -11.53 21.99 -1.87
N GLU A 106 -10.66 21.02 -2.18
CA GLU A 106 -10.25 20.00 -1.20
C GLU A 106 -9.46 20.61 -0.04
N LYS A 107 -8.61 21.61 -0.31
CA LYS A 107 -7.84 22.35 0.72
C LYS A 107 -8.72 23.17 1.66
N ALA A 108 -9.92 23.59 1.25
CA ALA A 108 -10.86 24.30 2.09
C ALA A 108 -11.55 23.42 3.16
N HIS A 109 -11.34 22.12 3.09
CA HIS A 109 -11.93 21.15 4.02
C HIS A 109 -10.85 20.35 4.76
N HIS A 110 -11.28 19.59 5.78
CA HIS A 110 -10.39 18.63 6.44
C HIS A 110 -9.76 17.68 5.40
N TRP A 111 -8.47 17.45 5.50
CA TRP A 111 -7.68 16.73 4.49
C TRP A 111 -8.17 15.30 4.19
N LEU A 112 -8.79 14.61 5.18
CA LEU A 112 -9.40 13.28 4.97
C LEU A 112 -10.70 13.32 4.17
N ARG A 113 -11.40 14.47 4.08
CA ARG A 113 -12.68 14.55 3.37
C ARG A 113 -12.59 14.07 1.93
N ARG A 114 -11.49 14.39 1.24
CA ARG A 114 -11.28 13.97 -0.16
C ARG A 114 -11.26 12.45 -0.34
N PHE A 115 -10.90 11.70 0.69
CA PHE A 115 -10.92 10.24 0.70
C PHE A 115 -12.30 9.72 1.11
N TRP A 116 -12.94 10.31 2.12
CA TRP A 116 -14.31 9.95 2.52
C TRP A 116 -15.29 9.94 1.36
N VAL A 117 -15.28 10.96 0.51
CA VAL A 117 -16.21 11.09 -0.63
C VAL A 117 -15.90 10.12 -1.78
N ARG A 118 -14.76 9.43 -1.72
CA ARG A 118 -14.32 8.44 -2.71
C ARG A 118 -14.38 7.01 -2.20
N LEU A 119 -14.86 6.81 -0.97
CA LEU A 119 -15.02 5.46 -0.44
C LEU A 119 -16.07 4.70 -1.24
N PRO A 120 -15.84 3.40 -1.51
CA PRO A 120 -16.79 2.60 -2.25
C PRO A 120 -18.08 2.41 -1.45
N PRO A 121 -19.25 2.47 -2.07
CA PRO A 121 -20.48 2.05 -1.43
C PRO A 121 -20.49 0.53 -1.21
N ARG A 122 -21.45 0.04 -0.44
CA ARG A 122 -21.59 -1.40 -0.15
C ARG A 122 -21.65 -2.23 -1.43
N GLY A 123 -20.90 -3.34 -1.46
CA GLY A 123 -20.78 -4.24 -2.60
C GLY A 123 -19.90 -3.74 -3.74
N ARG A 124 -19.08 -2.70 -3.52
CA ARG A 124 -18.20 -2.13 -4.54
C ARG A 124 -16.75 -2.14 -4.06
N ILE A 125 -15.83 -2.02 -5.03
CA ILE A 125 -14.38 -1.97 -4.81
C ILE A 125 -13.87 -0.57 -5.14
N GLY A 126 -13.26 0.11 -4.17
CA GLY A 126 -12.52 1.35 -4.37
C GLY A 126 -11.01 1.07 -4.35
N ILE A 127 -10.29 1.49 -5.38
CA ILE A 127 -8.84 1.31 -5.49
C ILE A 127 -8.18 2.67 -5.51
N PHE A 128 -7.35 2.95 -4.52
CA PHE A 128 -6.66 4.23 -4.39
C PHE A 128 -5.22 4.10 -4.88
N ASP A 129 -4.86 4.76 -5.99
CA ASP A 129 -3.46 4.92 -6.44
C ASP A 129 -2.89 6.18 -5.80
N ARG A 130 -2.08 6.02 -4.77
CA ARG A 130 -1.77 6.96 -3.68
C ARG A 130 -2.99 7.17 -2.77
N THR A 131 -2.73 7.54 -1.51
CA THR A 131 -3.77 7.47 -0.48
C THR A 131 -3.65 8.62 0.53
N TRP A 132 -4.39 8.50 1.64
CA TRP A 132 -4.28 9.38 2.81
C TRP A 132 -2.90 9.33 3.48
N TYR A 133 -2.10 8.30 3.21
CA TYR A 133 -0.73 8.20 3.71
C TYR A 133 0.22 9.23 3.10
N GLY A 134 -0.16 9.88 2.00
CA GLY A 134 0.57 11.03 1.46
C GLY A 134 0.82 12.13 2.49
N ARG A 135 -0.08 12.30 3.50
CA ARG A 135 0.07 13.27 4.59
C ARG A 135 1.33 13.04 5.43
N VAL A 136 1.66 11.77 5.71
CA VAL A 136 2.81 11.38 6.55
C VAL A 136 4.04 10.97 5.72
N LEU A 137 3.91 10.92 4.40
CA LEU A 137 4.98 10.64 3.45
C LEU A 137 5.34 11.91 2.66
N VAL A 138 4.84 12.07 1.45
CA VAL A 138 5.21 13.17 0.56
C VAL A 138 4.94 14.55 1.15
N GLU A 139 3.81 14.75 1.83
CA GLU A 139 3.50 16.05 2.41
C GLU A 139 4.40 16.39 3.62
N ARG A 140 4.86 15.37 4.38
CA ARG A 140 5.87 15.52 5.43
C ARG A 140 7.23 15.84 4.84
N VAL A 141 7.73 15.00 3.92
CA VAL A 141 9.10 15.09 3.38
C VAL A 141 9.28 16.36 2.53
N GLU A 142 8.27 16.72 1.73
CA GLU A 142 8.27 17.93 0.92
C GLU A 142 7.85 19.21 1.69
N LYS A 143 7.55 19.06 2.99
CA LYS A 143 7.12 20.18 3.87
C LYS A 143 5.85 20.90 3.40
N PHE A 144 4.95 20.14 2.74
CA PHE A 144 3.63 20.65 2.35
C PHE A 144 2.66 20.66 3.54
N ALA A 145 2.88 19.77 4.52
CA ALA A 145 2.20 19.77 5.81
C ALA A 145 3.13 20.27 6.92
N LYS A 146 2.59 21.05 7.85
CA LYS A 146 3.32 21.47 9.06
C LYS A 146 3.57 20.26 9.97
N LYS A 147 4.57 20.39 10.85
CA LYS A 147 4.95 19.30 11.76
C LYS A 147 3.77 18.79 12.60
N GLU A 148 3.01 19.69 13.16
CA GLU A 148 1.85 19.37 14.00
C GLU A 148 0.74 18.66 13.19
N GLU A 149 0.62 18.96 11.90
CA GLU A 149 -0.40 18.40 11.01
C GLU A 149 -0.08 16.94 10.66
N TRP A 150 1.15 16.65 10.22
CA TRP A 150 1.50 15.29 9.89
C TRP A 150 1.70 14.39 11.12
N GLN A 151 2.15 14.94 12.26
CA GLN A 151 2.23 14.17 13.51
C GLN A 151 0.85 13.76 14.02
N ARG A 152 -0.13 14.65 13.95
CA ARG A 152 -1.53 14.34 14.30
C ARG A 152 -2.15 13.33 13.36
N ALA A 153 -1.74 13.34 12.08
CA ALA A 153 -2.32 12.52 11.04
C ALA A 153 -2.20 11.02 11.29
N TYR A 154 -1.20 10.54 12.00
CA TYR A 154 -1.10 9.12 12.35
C TYR A 154 -2.31 8.63 13.15
N ARG A 155 -2.74 9.40 14.14
CA ARG A 155 -3.95 9.08 14.91
C ARG A 155 -5.20 9.21 14.06
N GLU A 156 -5.30 10.29 13.28
CA GLU A 156 -6.44 10.53 12.39
C GLU A 156 -6.61 9.42 11.34
N ILE A 157 -5.51 8.88 10.81
CA ILE A 157 -5.49 7.73 9.89
C ILE A 157 -6.01 6.47 10.61
N ASN A 158 -5.48 6.15 11.77
CA ASN A 158 -5.88 4.96 12.51
C ASN A 158 -7.37 5.03 12.91
N ASP A 159 -7.86 6.18 13.32
CA ASP A 159 -9.28 6.39 13.66
C ASP A 159 -10.16 6.28 12.41
N PHE A 160 -9.72 6.83 11.27
CA PHE A 160 -10.39 6.71 9.98
C PHE A 160 -10.52 5.25 9.55
N GLU A 161 -9.40 4.53 9.51
CA GLU A 161 -9.36 3.12 9.10
C GLU A 161 -10.18 2.22 10.03
N ARG A 162 -10.09 2.44 11.35
CA ARG A 162 -10.90 1.71 12.33
C ARG A 162 -12.40 1.97 12.11
N THR A 163 -12.81 3.21 11.92
CA THR A 163 -14.22 3.55 11.65
C THR A 163 -14.75 2.81 10.43
N LEU A 164 -13.94 2.69 9.37
CA LEU A 164 -14.34 1.97 8.16
C LEU A 164 -14.44 0.45 8.38
N THR A 165 -13.45 -0.12 9.07
CA THR A 165 -13.43 -1.56 9.34
C THR A 165 -14.50 -1.98 10.34
N ASP A 166 -14.81 -1.16 11.35
CA ASP A 166 -15.90 -1.39 12.30
C ASP A 166 -17.29 -1.35 11.59
N ASP A 167 -17.44 -0.56 10.51
CA ASP A 167 -18.62 -0.57 9.63
C ASP A 167 -18.66 -1.75 8.62
N GLY A 168 -17.69 -2.66 8.70
CA GLY A 168 -17.62 -3.86 7.86
C GLY A 168 -16.91 -3.69 6.53
N MET A 169 -16.17 -2.59 6.32
CA MET A 169 -15.33 -2.44 5.14
C MET A 169 -14.11 -3.34 5.23
N VAL A 170 -13.84 -4.08 4.17
CA VAL A 170 -12.57 -4.78 4.01
C VAL A 170 -11.53 -3.77 3.52
N LEU A 171 -10.50 -3.53 4.33
CA LEU A 171 -9.42 -2.62 3.97
C LEU A 171 -8.12 -3.41 3.73
N VAL A 172 -7.52 -3.19 2.55
CA VAL A 172 -6.24 -3.79 2.15
C VAL A 172 -5.24 -2.68 1.85
N LYS A 173 -4.10 -2.68 2.54
CA LYS A 173 -3.05 -1.68 2.38
C LYS A 173 -1.79 -2.31 1.80
N PHE A 174 -1.27 -1.70 0.73
CA PHE A 174 -0.03 -2.11 0.08
C PHE A 174 1.00 -1.00 0.11
N TRP A 175 2.21 -1.37 0.52
CA TRP A 175 3.41 -0.63 0.20
C TRP A 175 4.25 -1.44 -0.79
N ILE A 176 4.45 -0.94 -2.02
CA ILE A 176 5.32 -1.61 -2.99
C ILE A 176 6.72 -1.01 -2.86
N HIS A 177 7.65 -1.80 -2.33
CA HIS A 177 9.03 -1.40 -2.10
C HIS A 177 9.96 -1.92 -3.21
N ILE A 178 10.86 -1.05 -3.67
CA ILE A 178 11.97 -1.41 -4.58
C ILE A 178 13.26 -0.83 -4.04
N SER A 179 14.39 -1.43 -4.40
CA SER A 179 15.69 -0.86 -4.07
C SER A 179 15.93 0.48 -4.79
N LYS A 180 16.74 1.33 -4.18
CA LYS A 180 17.17 2.61 -4.78
C LYS A 180 17.83 2.40 -6.16
N LYS A 181 18.54 1.26 -6.34
CA LYS A 181 19.15 0.86 -7.61
C LYS A 181 18.07 0.52 -8.65
N GLU A 182 17.12 -0.34 -8.31
CA GLU A 182 16.04 -0.73 -9.23
C GLU A 182 15.18 0.49 -9.64
N GLN A 183 14.95 1.43 -8.74
CA GLN A 183 14.25 2.68 -9.06
C GLN A 183 14.99 3.45 -10.17
N LEU A 184 16.30 3.65 -10.02
CA LEU A 184 17.12 4.35 -11.01
C LEU A 184 17.10 3.64 -12.38
N ASP A 185 17.20 2.32 -12.37
CA ASP A 185 17.17 1.53 -13.60
C ASP A 185 15.79 1.65 -14.30
N ARG A 186 14.71 1.73 -13.53
CA ARG A 186 13.35 1.97 -14.06
C ARG A 186 13.20 3.39 -14.59
N PHE A 187 13.76 4.40 -13.94
CA PHE A 187 13.74 5.78 -14.42
C PHE A 187 14.45 5.89 -15.78
N LYS A 188 15.67 5.36 -15.89
CA LYS A 188 16.43 5.33 -17.16
C LYS A 188 15.69 4.57 -18.28
N LYS A 189 14.98 3.48 -17.95
CA LYS A 189 14.15 2.74 -18.92
C LYS A 189 12.92 3.54 -19.35
N ARG A 190 12.27 4.27 -18.42
CA ARG A 190 11.11 5.13 -18.75
C ARG A 190 11.50 6.29 -19.63
N GLU A 191 12.64 6.94 -19.34
CA GLU A 191 13.15 8.06 -20.13
C GLU A 191 13.31 7.71 -21.60
N LYS A 192 13.77 6.48 -21.91
CA LYS A 192 13.97 5.97 -23.27
C LYS A 192 12.72 5.39 -23.92
N ASP A 193 11.64 5.17 -23.18
CA ASP A 193 10.41 4.55 -23.69
C ASP A 193 9.36 5.62 -24.02
N PRO A 194 9.08 5.89 -25.33
CA PRO A 194 8.14 6.93 -25.73
C PRO A 194 6.71 6.71 -25.22
N TRP A 195 6.36 5.48 -24.83
CA TRP A 195 5.05 5.16 -24.24
C TRP A 195 5.01 5.42 -22.74
N LYS A 196 6.15 5.70 -22.09
CA LYS A 196 6.26 5.82 -20.64
C LYS A 196 7.04 7.04 -20.16
N ASN A 197 7.73 7.76 -21.04
CA ASN A 197 8.55 8.92 -20.66
C ASN A 197 7.71 10.01 -19.98
N TRP A 198 6.47 10.22 -20.40
CA TRP A 198 5.53 11.15 -19.79
C TRP A 198 5.21 10.86 -18.31
N LYS A 199 5.54 9.63 -17.81
CA LYS A 199 5.38 9.24 -16.41
C LYS A 199 6.57 9.61 -15.53
N LEU A 200 7.65 10.09 -16.14
CA LEU A 200 8.83 10.53 -15.42
C LEU A 200 8.80 12.03 -15.32
N THR A 201 8.75 12.56 -14.13
CA THR A 201 8.65 14.00 -13.86
C THR A 201 9.82 14.46 -12.98
N ASP A 202 10.03 15.76 -12.89
CA ASP A 202 11.02 16.35 -11.98
C ASP A 202 10.72 16.01 -10.52
N GLU A 203 9.45 15.72 -10.19
CA GLU A 203 9.05 15.25 -8.84
C GLU A 203 9.67 13.88 -8.53
N ASP A 204 9.69 12.94 -9.48
CA ASP A 204 10.29 11.63 -9.28
C ASP A 204 11.79 11.74 -8.93
N TRP A 205 12.52 12.63 -9.61
CA TRP A 205 13.94 12.87 -9.34
C TRP A 205 14.15 13.55 -7.98
N ARG A 206 13.37 14.57 -7.65
CA ARG A 206 13.42 15.25 -6.37
C ARG A 206 13.10 14.30 -5.19
N ASN A 207 12.09 13.43 -5.34
CA ASN A 207 11.77 12.43 -4.34
C ASN A 207 12.92 11.45 -4.15
N ARG A 208 13.59 11.07 -5.24
CA ARG A 208 14.77 10.19 -5.18
C ARG A 208 15.95 10.83 -4.45
N ASP A 209 16.18 12.12 -4.60
CA ASP A 209 17.26 12.84 -3.90
C ASP A 209 17.03 12.84 -2.38
N LYS A 210 15.76 12.77 -1.95
CA LYS A 210 15.35 12.68 -0.54
C LYS A 210 15.08 11.24 -0.09
N TRP A 211 15.70 10.27 -0.73
CA TRP A 211 15.43 8.84 -0.47
C TRP A 211 15.49 8.49 1.01
N ASP A 212 16.50 8.96 1.73
CA ASP A 212 16.72 8.60 3.14
C ASP A 212 15.64 9.23 4.06
N ASP A 213 15.22 10.47 3.77
CA ASP A 213 14.09 11.11 4.46
C ASP A 213 12.77 10.36 4.25
N TYR A 214 12.57 9.82 3.02
CA TYR A 214 11.40 8.98 2.73
C TYR A 214 11.46 7.65 3.47
N ILE A 215 12.62 7.02 3.60
CA ILE A 215 12.79 5.77 4.35
C ILE A 215 12.48 5.99 5.83
N GLU A 216 12.99 7.07 6.43
CA GLU A 216 12.66 7.43 7.83
C GLU A 216 11.15 7.63 8.03
N ALA A 217 10.52 8.43 7.15
CA ALA A 217 9.08 8.67 7.22
C ALA A 217 8.25 7.39 7.03
N LEU A 218 8.73 6.47 6.20
CA LEU A 218 8.11 5.20 5.90
C LEU A 218 8.17 4.22 7.09
N GLU A 219 9.33 4.07 7.73
CA GLU A 219 9.47 3.23 8.91
C GLU A 219 8.57 3.73 10.05
N GLU A 220 8.54 5.03 10.31
CA GLU A 220 7.63 5.62 11.29
C GLU A 220 6.15 5.43 10.91
N MET A 221 5.83 5.49 9.61
CA MET A 221 4.47 5.21 9.14
C MET A 221 4.05 3.79 9.46
N PHE A 222 4.89 2.79 9.19
CA PHE A 222 4.59 1.40 9.52
C PHE A 222 4.45 1.21 11.03
N GLU A 223 5.41 1.69 11.81
CA GLU A 223 5.38 1.59 13.27
C GLU A 223 4.07 2.11 13.86
N LYS A 224 3.58 3.25 13.35
CA LYS A 224 2.41 3.94 13.92
C LYS A 224 1.07 3.53 13.32
N THR A 225 1.07 2.87 12.16
CA THR A 225 -0.17 2.59 11.43
C THR A 225 -0.35 1.13 10.99
N ASP A 226 0.55 0.23 11.38
CA ASP A 226 0.37 -1.22 11.18
C ASP A 226 -0.55 -1.76 12.27
N THR A 227 -1.85 -1.57 12.08
CA THR A 227 -2.88 -1.92 13.06
C THR A 227 -3.49 -3.29 12.79
N GLN A 228 -4.04 -3.92 13.82
CA GLN A 228 -4.69 -5.22 13.69
C GLN A 228 -5.89 -5.20 12.73
N CYS A 229 -6.69 -4.14 12.74
CA CYS A 229 -7.87 -4.00 11.87
C CYS A 229 -7.48 -3.72 10.40
N ALA A 230 -6.34 -3.07 10.18
CA ALA A 230 -5.85 -2.71 8.85
C ALA A 230 -4.32 -2.87 8.77
N PRO A 231 -3.79 -4.12 8.72
CA PRO A 231 -2.36 -4.35 8.65
C PRO A 231 -1.79 -4.01 7.27
N TRP A 232 -0.55 -3.55 7.25
CA TRP A 232 0.21 -3.34 6.04
C TRP A 232 0.65 -4.65 5.38
N THR A 233 0.59 -4.69 4.07
CA THR A 233 1.28 -5.71 3.26
C THR A 233 2.40 -5.02 2.49
N ILE A 234 3.63 -5.27 2.91
CA ILE A 234 4.80 -4.79 2.17
C ILE A 234 5.09 -5.79 1.06
N VAL A 235 5.17 -5.28 -0.17
CA VAL A 235 5.33 -6.06 -1.39
C VAL A 235 6.70 -5.78 -1.99
N GLU A 236 7.53 -6.79 -2.12
CA GLU A 236 8.83 -6.72 -2.76
C GLU A 236 8.64 -6.48 -4.27
N GLY A 237 9.04 -5.31 -4.73
CA GLY A 237 8.70 -4.80 -6.06
C GLY A 237 9.80 -4.93 -7.10
N ASN A 238 11.03 -5.38 -6.75
CA ASN A 238 12.11 -5.54 -7.72
C ASN A 238 11.70 -6.47 -8.87
N TRP A 239 11.03 -7.55 -8.56
CA TRP A 239 10.50 -8.50 -9.51
C TRP A 239 9.00 -8.29 -9.73
N LYS A 240 8.62 -7.74 -10.88
CA LYS A 240 7.23 -7.32 -11.16
C LYS A 240 6.22 -8.47 -11.13
N TRP A 241 6.61 -9.67 -11.54
CA TRP A 241 5.72 -10.85 -11.54
C TRP A 241 5.39 -11.24 -10.10
N TRP A 242 6.41 -11.37 -9.26
CA TRP A 242 6.23 -11.62 -7.83
C TRP A 242 5.30 -10.60 -7.18
N ALA A 243 5.61 -9.31 -7.34
CA ALA A 243 4.83 -8.25 -6.73
C ALA A 243 3.34 -8.29 -7.12
N ARG A 244 3.05 -8.62 -8.38
CA ARG A 244 1.67 -8.71 -8.88
C ARG A 244 0.92 -9.90 -8.28
N ILE A 245 1.57 -11.07 -8.21
CA ILE A 245 0.96 -12.27 -7.63
C ILE A 245 0.79 -12.10 -6.13
N LYS A 246 1.78 -11.57 -5.40
CA LYS A 246 1.67 -11.30 -3.97
C LYS A 246 0.50 -10.37 -3.66
N ALA A 247 0.32 -9.29 -4.41
CA ALA A 247 -0.80 -8.37 -4.23
C ALA A 247 -2.15 -9.02 -4.51
N LEU A 248 -2.30 -9.72 -5.65
CA LEU A 248 -3.53 -10.45 -5.98
C LEU A 248 -3.89 -11.49 -4.92
N LYS A 249 -2.93 -12.31 -4.52
CA LYS A 249 -3.10 -13.33 -3.47
C LYS A 249 -3.56 -12.69 -2.15
N THR A 250 -2.97 -11.56 -1.78
CA THR A 250 -3.35 -10.85 -0.55
C THR A 250 -4.80 -10.36 -0.61
N VAL A 251 -5.22 -9.73 -1.72
CA VAL A 251 -6.62 -9.27 -1.88
C VAL A 251 -7.59 -10.45 -1.82
N VAL A 252 -7.31 -11.53 -2.55
CA VAL A 252 -8.13 -12.75 -2.54
C VAL A 252 -8.28 -13.28 -1.11
N ASN A 253 -7.18 -13.48 -0.39
CA ASN A 253 -7.20 -14.03 0.97
C ASN A 253 -7.97 -13.11 1.95
N ARG A 254 -7.81 -11.79 1.84
CA ARG A 254 -8.52 -10.83 2.71
C ARG A 254 -10.02 -10.86 2.49
N ILE A 255 -10.47 -10.95 1.22
CA ILE A 255 -11.90 -11.07 0.90
C ILE A 255 -12.44 -12.43 1.41
N GLU A 256 -11.72 -13.53 1.16
CA GLU A 256 -12.13 -14.86 1.62
C GLU A 256 -12.28 -14.88 3.15
N THR A 257 -11.32 -14.32 3.88
CA THR A 257 -11.42 -14.21 5.35
C THR A 257 -12.66 -13.43 5.77
N ALA A 258 -12.95 -12.29 5.14
CA ALA A 258 -14.12 -11.47 5.47
C ALA A 258 -15.47 -12.14 5.10
N LEU A 259 -15.47 -13.03 4.12
CA LEU A 259 -16.67 -13.79 3.74
C LEU A 259 -17.00 -14.95 4.69
N HIS A 260 -16.05 -15.36 5.51
CA HIS A 260 -16.19 -16.44 6.50
C HIS A 260 -16.47 -15.93 7.93
N GLN A 261 -16.39 -14.63 8.14
CA GLN A 261 -16.82 -13.94 9.37
C GLN A 261 -18.32 -13.61 9.33
#